data_49fc0dff488b898ff3e53f69d13c51c2
#
_entry.id   49fc0dff488b898ff3e53f69d13c51c2
#
_cell.length_a   1.000
_cell.length_b   1.000
_cell.length_c   1.000
_cell.angle_alpha   90.00
_cell.angle_beta   90.00
_cell.angle_gamma   90.00
#
_symmetry.space_group_name_H-M   'P 1'
#
loop_
_entity.id
_entity.type
_entity.pdbx_description
1 polymer ?
#
loop_
_entity_poly.entity_id
_entity_poly.type
_entity_poly.pdbx_seq_one_letter_code
_entity_poly.pdbx_strand_id
1 'polypeptide(L)'
;MASDKFEVVHDAPMLVGEAATWHEVESALYWVDINGLTVNRVHPASGKYSYWKMGSEPSALAVDGDNNLIVSLRSGLICLNTTSGKETPIADAPYDTSIVRFNDGRVDPAGRFWVGTMYEPRDKPAAEMYVLERGQLRRAWAGGMTNSNGLAWSLDGSTMFHADTTTHRIDCYDYDPVTGTHSNARTIKTFSLDKSAADYGGRPDGATIDSEGAYWVAMFEGGRVLRISPSGEILREIALPLRCPTSLAFGGPDLRTLYITSASHGRSAEELARYPLSGKVLSIRVDVAGREEPEYAHR
;
A
#
# COMPACT_ATOMS: atom_id res chain seq x y z
N MET A 1 -18.68 2.71 23.89
CA MET A 1 -17.62 2.16 23.01
C MET A 1 -16.33 2.84 23.45
N ALA A 2 -15.25 2.11 23.70
CA ALA A 2 -13.95 2.71 23.97
C ALA A 2 -13.56 3.51 22.72
N SER A 3 -13.11 4.75 22.88
CA SER A 3 -12.60 5.53 21.75
C SER A 3 -11.35 4.84 21.20
N ASP A 4 -11.27 4.64 19.88
CA ASP A 4 -10.07 4.14 19.20
C ASP A 4 -8.88 5.05 19.58
N LYS A 5 -7.86 4.46 20.22
CA LYS A 5 -6.67 5.20 20.68
C LYS A 5 -5.57 5.04 19.65
N PHE A 6 -5.24 6.13 18.95
CA PHE A 6 -4.12 6.17 18.01
C PHE A 6 -2.83 6.56 18.72
N GLU A 7 -1.73 6.00 18.24
CA GLU A 7 -0.38 6.40 18.62
C GLU A 7 0.35 6.93 17.37
N VAL A 8 1.18 7.96 17.53
CA VAL A 8 2.03 8.49 16.47
C VAL A 8 3.31 7.68 16.47
N VAL A 9 3.53 6.92 15.41
CA VAL A 9 4.70 6.05 15.23
C VAL A 9 5.87 6.86 14.66
N HIS A 10 5.57 7.79 13.74
CA HIS A 10 6.53 8.73 13.19
C HIS A 10 5.89 10.12 13.09
N ASP A 11 6.51 11.11 13.73
CA ASP A 11 5.91 12.44 13.92
C ASP A 11 6.21 13.43 12.77
N ALA A 12 7.32 13.25 12.04
CA ALA A 12 7.59 14.09 10.87
C ALA A 12 6.60 13.79 9.74
N PRO A 13 5.91 14.81 9.20
CA PRO A 13 4.90 14.57 8.18
C PRO A 13 5.55 14.19 6.85
N MET A 14 5.11 13.08 6.27
CA MET A 14 5.41 12.68 4.91
C MET A 14 4.60 13.54 3.93
N LEU A 15 5.16 13.83 2.77
CA LEU A 15 4.39 14.43 1.68
C LEU A 15 3.35 13.42 1.18
N VAL A 16 3.78 12.22 0.82
CA VAL A 16 2.91 11.09 0.47
C VAL A 16 3.50 9.82 1.06
N GLY A 17 3.17 9.56 2.34
CA GLY A 17 3.54 8.30 2.98
C GLY A 17 2.75 7.15 2.37
N GLU A 18 3.42 6.05 1.98
CA GLU A 18 2.84 4.92 1.25
C GLU A 18 3.55 3.60 1.53
N ALA A 19 3.01 2.50 0.99
CA ALA A 19 3.63 1.18 1.01
C ALA A 19 4.04 0.71 2.41
N ALA A 20 3.17 0.90 3.40
CA ALA A 20 3.40 0.37 4.75
C ALA A 20 3.68 -1.14 4.68
N THR A 21 4.82 -1.56 5.21
CA THR A 21 5.31 -2.94 5.15
C THR A 21 5.95 -3.30 6.49
N TRP A 22 5.45 -4.36 7.13
CA TRP A 22 6.04 -4.87 8.36
C TRP A 22 7.09 -5.92 8.02
N HIS A 23 8.30 -5.75 8.57
CA HIS A 23 9.37 -6.73 8.47
C HIS A 23 9.44 -7.52 9.78
N GLU A 24 8.99 -8.78 9.74
CA GLU A 24 8.80 -9.61 10.94
C GLU A 24 10.13 -9.84 11.68
N VAL A 25 11.17 -10.28 10.96
CA VAL A 25 12.48 -10.61 11.54
C VAL A 25 13.12 -9.39 12.22
N GLU A 26 13.04 -8.21 11.59
CA GLU A 26 13.57 -6.97 12.17
C GLU A 26 12.64 -6.36 13.23
N SER A 27 11.39 -6.80 13.33
CA SER A 27 10.34 -6.15 14.11
C SER A 27 10.27 -4.65 13.80
N ALA A 28 10.24 -4.31 12.53
CA ALA A 28 10.32 -2.94 12.03
C ALA A 28 9.22 -2.65 11.00
N LEU A 29 8.71 -1.43 11.06
CA LEU A 29 7.84 -0.89 10.02
C LEU A 29 8.68 -0.15 8.99
N TYR A 30 8.47 -0.48 7.72
CA TYR A 30 8.97 0.24 6.56
C TYR A 30 7.83 0.95 5.84
N TRP A 31 8.14 2.09 5.20
CA TRP A 31 7.24 2.80 4.30
C TRP A 31 8.03 3.71 3.37
N VAL A 32 7.40 4.24 2.35
CA VAL A 32 8.00 5.26 1.47
C VAL A 32 7.37 6.64 1.71
N ASP A 33 8.11 7.69 1.41
CA ASP A 33 7.53 9.01 1.07
C ASP A 33 7.77 9.24 -0.42
N ILE A 34 6.71 9.07 -1.22
CA ILE A 34 6.80 9.18 -2.69
C ILE A 34 7.39 10.54 -3.09
N ASN A 35 6.79 11.62 -2.62
CA ASN A 35 7.19 12.98 -2.98
C ASN A 35 8.38 13.49 -2.16
N GLY A 36 8.65 12.90 -1.00
CA GLY A 36 9.85 13.15 -0.20
C GLY A 36 11.07 12.37 -0.68
N LEU A 37 10.90 11.44 -1.62
CA LEU A 37 11.96 10.60 -2.22
C LEU A 37 12.73 9.80 -1.16
N THR A 38 12.02 9.17 -0.22
CA THR A 38 12.65 8.36 0.82
C THR A 38 11.99 7.01 1.01
N VAL A 39 12.82 6.01 1.33
CA VAL A 39 12.41 4.78 2.02
C VAL A 39 12.70 4.99 3.50
N ASN A 40 11.77 4.64 4.37
CA ASN A 40 11.83 4.93 5.80
C ASN A 40 11.68 3.64 6.61
N ARG A 41 12.28 3.59 7.78
CA ARG A 41 12.16 2.49 8.75
C ARG A 41 12.06 3.02 10.17
N VAL A 42 11.17 2.43 10.95
CA VAL A 42 11.13 2.61 12.40
C VAL A 42 11.04 1.25 13.10
N HIS A 43 11.74 1.11 14.22
CA HIS A 43 11.53 0.02 15.17
C HIS A 43 10.60 0.54 16.27
N PRO A 44 9.31 0.19 16.29
CA PRO A 44 8.34 0.82 17.19
C PRO A 44 8.68 0.66 18.67
N ALA A 45 9.26 -0.49 19.05
CA ALA A 45 9.62 -0.76 20.45
C ALA A 45 10.71 0.17 21.01
N SER A 46 11.63 0.65 20.16
CA SER A 46 12.73 1.53 20.56
C SER A 46 12.61 2.96 20.08
N GLY A 47 11.70 3.22 19.14
CA GLY A 47 11.61 4.49 18.43
C GLY A 47 12.77 4.78 17.47
N LYS A 48 13.70 3.81 17.27
CA LYS A 48 14.84 4.01 16.37
C LYS A 48 14.36 4.17 14.94
N TYR A 49 14.64 5.32 14.33
CA TYR A 49 14.30 5.70 12.98
C TYR A 49 15.50 5.72 12.05
N SER A 50 15.31 5.34 10.81
CA SER A 50 16.31 5.41 9.72
C SER A 50 15.60 5.71 8.41
N TYR A 51 16.32 6.31 7.45
CA TYR A 51 15.80 6.52 6.10
C TYR A 51 16.92 6.48 5.05
N TRP A 52 16.52 6.19 3.82
CA TRP A 52 17.37 6.21 2.63
C TRP A 52 16.75 7.14 1.59
N LYS A 53 17.56 8.03 1.03
CA LYS A 53 17.13 8.89 -0.10
C LYS A 53 17.21 8.10 -1.39
N MET A 54 16.17 8.22 -2.21
CA MET A 54 16.06 7.59 -3.52
C MET A 54 16.30 8.57 -4.64
N GLY A 55 16.79 8.08 -5.78
CA GLY A 55 17.05 8.89 -6.96
C GLY A 55 15.80 9.33 -7.74
N SER A 56 14.67 8.65 -7.52
CA SER A 56 13.35 9.01 -8.04
C SER A 56 12.26 8.53 -7.07
N GLU A 57 10.98 8.81 -7.36
CA GLU A 57 9.86 8.54 -6.47
C GLU A 57 9.73 7.04 -6.14
N PRO A 58 9.94 6.62 -4.86
CA PRO A 58 9.65 5.28 -4.41
C PRO A 58 8.13 5.13 -4.22
N SER A 59 7.56 3.95 -4.51
CA SER A 59 6.11 3.80 -4.43
C SER A 59 5.64 2.51 -3.79
N ALA A 60 6.37 1.40 -3.90
CA ALA A 60 6.03 0.13 -3.27
C ALA A 60 7.28 -0.59 -2.78
N LEU A 61 7.10 -1.45 -1.79
CA LEU A 61 8.16 -2.22 -1.13
C LEU A 61 7.81 -3.71 -1.11
N ALA A 62 8.84 -4.55 -1.19
CA ALA A 62 8.76 -5.96 -0.83
C ALA A 62 9.99 -6.34 0.00
N VAL A 63 9.80 -7.09 1.08
CA VAL A 63 10.90 -7.66 1.86
C VAL A 63 11.60 -8.73 1.01
N ASP A 64 12.93 -8.69 0.99
CA ASP A 64 13.81 -9.61 0.26
C ASP A 64 14.90 -10.15 1.21
N GLY A 65 14.45 -10.94 2.18
CA GLY A 65 15.28 -11.45 3.27
C GLY A 65 15.69 -10.38 4.28
N ASP A 66 16.62 -10.72 5.16
CA ASP A 66 16.87 -10.00 6.41
C ASP A 66 17.34 -8.53 6.26
N ASN A 67 17.98 -8.18 5.16
CA ASN A 67 18.59 -6.84 5.02
C ASN A 67 18.34 -6.20 3.64
N ASN A 68 17.39 -6.70 2.88
CA ASN A 68 17.12 -6.16 1.56
C ASN A 68 15.63 -5.87 1.37
N LEU A 69 15.36 -4.84 0.57
CA LEU A 69 14.04 -4.51 0.07
C LEU A 69 14.10 -4.41 -1.45
N ILE A 70 13.12 -4.99 -2.12
CA ILE A 70 12.80 -4.57 -3.47
C ILE A 70 12.01 -3.27 -3.37
N VAL A 71 12.48 -2.24 -4.06
CA VAL A 71 11.84 -0.92 -4.08
C VAL A 71 11.45 -0.59 -5.51
N SER A 72 10.18 -0.28 -5.73
CA SER A 72 9.74 0.30 -7.00
C SER A 72 9.97 1.81 -6.99
N LEU A 73 10.66 2.31 -7.99
CA LEU A 73 10.94 3.71 -8.24
C LEU A 73 10.25 4.15 -9.55
N ARG A 74 10.01 5.43 -9.76
CA ARG A 74 9.58 5.93 -11.08
C ARG A 74 10.50 5.44 -12.20
N SER A 75 11.81 5.35 -11.93
CA SER A 75 12.83 4.96 -12.88
C SER A 75 12.97 3.43 -13.10
N GLY A 76 12.32 2.60 -12.29
CA GLY A 76 12.44 1.13 -12.38
C GLY A 76 12.38 0.43 -11.03
N LEU A 77 12.96 -0.76 -10.94
CA LEU A 77 13.06 -1.54 -9.71
C LEU A 77 14.51 -1.64 -9.26
N ILE A 78 14.73 -1.52 -7.96
CA ILE A 78 16.03 -1.74 -7.31
C ILE A 78 15.93 -2.71 -6.14
N CYS A 79 17.05 -3.32 -5.78
CA CYS A 79 17.25 -3.92 -4.47
C CYS A 79 18.03 -2.93 -3.61
N LEU A 80 17.45 -2.52 -2.49
CA LEU A 80 18.06 -1.67 -1.47
C LEU A 80 18.56 -2.54 -0.32
N ASN A 81 19.88 -2.54 -0.08
CA ASN A 81 20.42 -3.15 1.14
C ASN A 81 20.31 -2.17 2.31
N THR A 82 19.50 -2.50 3.31
CA THR A 82 19.15 -1.61 4.43
C THR A 82 20.26 -1.42 5.46
N THR A 83 21.31 -2.25 5.41
CA THR A 83 22.48 -2.11 6.29
C THR A 83 23.51 -1.16 5.68
N SER A 84 23.83 -1.33 4.41
CA SER A 84 24.87 -0.54 3.73
C SER A 84 24.32 0.69 2.98
N GLY A 85 23.02 0.74 2.72
CA GLY A 85 22.40 1.74 1.85
C GLY A 85 22.71 1.53 0.35
N LYS A 86 23.31 0.39 -0.03
CA LYS A 86 23.64 0.10 -1.42
C LYS A 86 22.35 -0.19 -2.21
N GLU A 87 22.22 0.51 -3.33
CA GLU A 87 21.20 0.25 -4.36
C GLU A 87 21.79 -0.63 -5.47
N THR A 88 21.06 -1.67 -5.87
CA THR A 88 21.42 -2.54 -7.00
C THR A 88 20.23 -2.55 -7.97
N PRO A 89 20.39 -2.07 -9.22
CA PRO A 89 19.32 -2.10 -10.22
C PRO A 89 18.86 -3.53 -10.51
N ILE A 90 17.53 -3.71 -10.67
CA ILE A 90 16.90 -4.96 -11.07
C ILE A 90 16.33 -4.84 -12.48
N ALA A 91 15.56 -3.78 -12.74
CA ALA A 91 14.92 -3.53 -14.03
C ALA A 91 14.67 -2.04 -14.22
N ASP A 92 14.82 -1.57 -15.46
CA ASP A 92 14.41 -0.21 -15.85
C ASP A 92 12.89 -0.11 -15.92
N ALA A 93 12.35 1.11 -15.84
CA ALA A 93 10.93 1.37 -16.00
C ALA A 93 10.45 0.95 -17.40
N PRO A 94 9.41 0.09 -17.50
CA PRO A 94 8.95 -0.44 -18.78
C PRO A 94 7.92 0.48 -19.49
N TYR A 95 7.84 1.74 -19.09
CA TYR A 95 6.84 2.73 -19.52
C TYR A 95 7.49 4.12 -19.72
N ASP A 96 6.72 5.06 -20.26
CA ASP A 96 7.12 6.47 -20.34
C ASP A 96 7.06 7.12 -18.95
N THR A 97 8.22 7.32 -18.35
CA THR A 97 8.37 7.89 -16.99
C THR A 97 7.95 9.35 -16.86
N SER A 98 7.70 10.05 -17.98
CA SER A 98 7.21 11.43 -17.95
C SER A 98 5.71 11.53 -17.59
N ILE A 99 4.95 10.44 -17.76
CA ILE A 99 3.49 10.40 -17.57
C ILE A 99 3.00 9.18 -16.79
N VAL A 100 3.89 8.23 -16.48
CA VAL A 100 3.57 7.01 -15.70
C VAL A 100 4.62 6.82 -14.62
N ARG A 101 4.20 6.35 -13.48
CA ARG A 101 5.07 5.83 -12.43
C ARG A 101 4.50 4.53 -11.85
N PHE A 102 5.33 3.74 -11.21
CA PHE A 102 4.83 2.71 -10.31
C PHE A 102 4.02 3.34 -9.17
N ASN A 103 3.06 2.60 -8.64
CA ASN A 103 2.22 3.00 -7.53
C ASN A 103 2.21 1.89 -6.47
N ASP A 104 1.06 1.37 -6.07
CA ASP A 104 0.96 0.33 -5.06
C ASP A 104 1.47 -1.03 -5.58
N GLY A 105 2.02 -1.82 -4.68
CA GLY A 105 2.51 -3.16 -4.98
C GLY A 105 2.58 -4.03 -3.73
N ARG A 106 2.51 -5.35 -3.94
CA ARG A 106 2.55 -6.33 -2.85
C ARG A 106 3.07 -7.68 -3.35
N VAL A 107 3.61 -8.47 -2.45
CA VAL A 107 4.06 -9.83 -2.76
C VAL A 107 2.87 -10.79 -2.73
N ASP A 108 2.76 -11.65 -3.74
CA ASP A 108 1.73 -12.68 -3.82
C ASP A 108 2.10 -13.92 -2.97
N PRO A 109 1.17 -14.87 -2.76
CA PRO A 109 1.42 -16.06 -1.97
C PRO A 109 2.56 -16.96 -2.46
N ALA A 110 2.99 -16.80 -3.71
CA ALA A 110 4.12 -17.55 -4.29
C ALA A 110 5.45 -16.78 -4.25
N GLY A 111 5.48 -15.58 -3.65
CA GLY A 111 6.69 -14.76 -3.52
C GLY A 111 7.01 -13.90 -4.74
N ARG A 112 6.07 -13.67 -5.65
CA ARG A 112 6.25 -12.72 -6.77
C ARG A 112 5.86 -11.31 -6.31
N PHE A 113 6.66 -10.31 -6.66
CA PHE A 113 6.32 -8.92 -6.37
C PHE A 113 5.48 -8.33 -7.50
N TRP A 114 4.22 -8.05 -7.20
CA TRP A 114 3.28 -7.38 -8.08
C TRP A 114 3.30 -5.89 -7.82
N VAL A 115 3.37 -5.09 -8.88
CA VAL A 115 3.39 -3.64 -8.78
C VAL A 115 2.57 -3.03 -9.92
N GLY A 116 1.58 -2.25 -9.56
CA GLY A 116 0.76 -1.51 -10.50
C GLY A 116 1.33 -0.13 -10.78
N THR A 117 0.78 0.52 -11.79
CA THR A 117 1.17 1.88 -12.16
C THR A 117 0.05 2.88 -11.94
N MET A 118 0.42 4.15 -11.95
CA MET A 118 -0.47 5.28 -12.05
C MET A 118 -0.21 6.02 -13.36
N TYR A 119 -1.25 6.18 -14.17
CA TYR A 119 -1.24 7.04 -15.34
C TYR A 119 -1.61 8.46 -14.90
N GLU A 120 -0.61 9.34 -14.81
CA GLU A 120 -0.74 10.66 -14.16
C GLU A 120 -1.67 11.64 -14.87
N PRO A 121 -1.80 11.65 -16.21
CA PRO A 121 -2.77 12.52 -16.88
C PRO A 121 -4.24 12.21 -16.52
N ARG A 122 -4.55 10.95 -16.14
CA ARG A 122 -5.87 10.50 -15.67
C ARG A 122 -7.03 10.74 -16.64
N ASP A 123 -6.75 10.97 -17.91
CA ASP A 123 -7.73 11.20 -18.97
C ASP A 123 -8.24 9.90 -19.61
N LYS A 124 -7.60 8.78 -19.30
CA LYS A 124 -7.94 7.42 -19.78
C LYS A 124 -7.42 6.35 -18.83
N PRO A 125 -8.01 5.14 -18.84
CA PRO A 125 -7.56 4.02 -18.01
C PRO A 125 -6.33 3.31 -18.65
N ALA A 126 -5.17 3.97 -18.61
CA ALA A 126 -3.95 3.52 -19.29
C ALA A 126 -2.84 3.06 -18.32
N ALA A 127 -3.16 2.85 -17.05
CA ALA A 127 -2.25 2.21 -16.11
C ALA A 127 -2.11 0.71 -16.40
N GLU A 128 -1.00 0.13 -15.96
CA GLU A 128 -0.61 -1.24 -16.21
C GLU A 128 -0.19 -1.94 -14.91
N MET A 129 -0.23 -3.25 -14.89
CA MET A 129 0.26 -4.09 -13.81
C MET A 129 1.46 -4.89 -14.26
N TYR A 130 2.49 -4.91 -13.44
CA TYR A 130 3.72 -5.66 -13.64
C TYR A 130 3.95 -6.66 -12.53
N VAL A 131 4.73 -7.68 -12.80
CA VAL A 131 5.16 -8.66 -11.82
C VAL A 131 6.65 -8.93 -11.98
N LEU A 132 7.37 -8.84 -10.87
CA LEU A 132 8.76 -9.28 -10.76
C LEU A 132 8.77 -10.73 -10.26
N GLU A 133 9.33 -11.61 -11.07
CA GLU A 133 9.48 -13.03 -10.77
C GLU A 133 10.87 -13.48 -11.20
N ARG A 134 11.63 -14.13 -10.32
CA ARG A 134 12.99 -14.63 -10.62
C ARG A 134 13.93 -13.55 -11.21
N GLY A 135 13.82 -12.33 -10.69
CA GLY A 135 14.60 -11.19 -11.17
C GLY A 135 14.17 -10.61 -12.52
N GLN A 136 13.08 -11.10 -13.12
CA GLN A 136 12.55 -10.62 -14.40
C GLN A 136 11.25 -9.87 -14.20
N LEU A 137 11.20 -8.62 -14.66
CA LEU A 137 10.00 -7.81 -14.68
C LEU A 137 9.22 -8.07 -15.97
N ARG A 138 7.95 -8.47 -15.84
CA ARG A 138 7.04 -8.64 -16.98
C ARG A 138 5.72 -7.92 -16.76
N ARG A 139 5.07 -7.49 -17.83
CA ARG A 139 3.72 -6.94 -17.77
C ARG A 139 2.71 -8.08 -17.56
N ALA A 140 1.87 -7.95 -16.52
CA ALA A 140 0.83 -8.92 -16.20
C ALA A 140 -0.48 -8.59 -16.93
N TRP A 141 -0.91 -7.32 -16.91
CA TRP A 141 -2.01 -6.84 -17.76
C TRP A 141 -1.87 -5.33 -18.04
N ALA A 142 -2.56 -4.84 -19.07
CA ALA A 142 -2.54 -3.46 -19.51
C ALA A 142 -3.95 -2.89 -19.65
N GLY A 143 -4.11 -1.62 -19.23
CA GLY A 143 -5.36 -0.88 -19.34
C GLY A 143 -6.44 -1.32 -18.35
N GLY A 144 -7.60 -0.67 -18.45
CA GLY A 144 -8.74 -0.93 -17.59
C GLY A 144 -8.65 -0.30 -16.20
N MET A 145 -7.53 0.33 -15.84
CA MET A 145 -7.29 1.05 -14.59
C MET A 145 -6.52 2.35 -14.85
N THR A 146 -6.62 3.29 -13.93
CA THR A 146 -5.93 4.59 -14.00
C THR A 146 -4.93 4.76 -12.87
N ASN A 147 -5.26 4.28 -11.67
CA ASN A 147 -4.41 4.35 -10.50
C ASN A 147 -4.55 3.05 -9.70
N SER A 148 -3.61 2.13 -9.94
CA SER A 148 -3.58 0.81 -9.28
C SER A 148 -3.29 0.96 -7.80
N ASN A 149 -4.15 0.34 -6.97
CA ASN A 149 -4.05 0.32 -5.52
C ASN A 149 -4.65 -0.96 -4.91
N GLY A 150 -4.49 -1.11 -3.60
CA GLY A 150 -5.20 -2.09 -2.80
C GLY A 150 -4.94 -3.54 -3.15
N LEU A 151 -3.75 -3.88 -3.63
CA LEU A 151 -3.38 -5.27 -3.90
C LEU A 151 -3.36 -6.10 -2.61
N ALA A 152 -4.07 -7.22 -2.65
CA ALA A 152 -4.05 -8.22 -1.59
C ALA A 152 -4.52 -9.58 -2.11
N TRP A 153 -4.23 -10.65 -1.37
CA TRP A 153 -4.68 -12.02 -1.71
C TRP A 153 -5.39 -12.66 -0.52
N SER A 154 -6.41 -13.47 -0.81
CA SER A 154 -7.08 -14.29 0.21
C SER A 154 -6.09 -15.22 0.94
N LEU A 155 -6.50 -15.74 2.10
CA LEU A 155 -5.63 -16.59 2.92
C LEU A 155 -5.18 -17.86 2.20
N ASP A 156 -6.05 -18.43 1.37
CA ASP A 156 -5.76 -19.60 0.53
C ASP A 156 -5.05 -19.25 -0.80
N GLY A 157 -4.85 -17.94 -1.06
CA GLY A 157 -4.23 -17.44 -2.28
C GLY A 157 -5.08 -17.57 -3.54
N SER A 158 -6.32 -18.01 -3.46
CA SER A 158 -7.18 -18.26 -4.64
C SER A 158 -7.90 -17.02 -5.17
N THR A 159 -7.90 -15.94 -4.41
CA THR A 159 -8.54 -14.66 -4.79
C THR A 159 -7.53 -13.53 -4.67
N MET A 160 -7.42 -12.73 -5.73
CA MET A 160 -6.69 -11.47 -5.74
C MET A 160 -7.69 -10.31 -5.61
N PHE A 161 -7.41 -9.35 -4.74
CA PHE A 161 -8.14 -8.09 -4.60
C PHE A 161 -7.31 -6.96 -5.21
N HIS A 162 -8.00 -5.99 -5.81
CA HIS A 162 -7.38 -4.81 -6.41
C HIS A 162 -8.37 -3.64 -6.38
N ALA A 163 -7.87 -2.43 -6.20
CA ALA A 163 -8.65 -1.20 -6.31
C ALA A 163 -8.09 -0.31 -7.42
N ASP A 164 -8.96 0.30 -8.20
CA ASP A 164 -8.61 1.49 -8.96
C ASP A 164 -9.17 2.72 -8.23
N THR A 165 -8.29 3.47 -7.60
CA THR A 165 -8.67 4.65 -6.81
C THR A 165 -9.49 5.65 -7.61
N THR A 166 -9.26 5.75 -8.93
CA THR A 166 -9.96 6.69 -9.82
C THR A 166 -11.42 6.29 -10.05
N THR A 167 -11.71 5.01 -10.06
CA THR A 167 -13.07 4.49 -10.24
C THR A 167 -13.84 4.30 -8.94
N HIS A 168 -13.20 4.54 -7.79
CA HIS A 168 -13.76 4.33 -6.45
C HIS A 168 -14.29 2.91 -6.24
N ARG A 169 -13.58 1.90 -6.77
CA ARG A 169 -14.06 0.53 -6.83
C ARG A 169 -13.01 -0.44 -6.32
N ILE A 170 -13.49 -1.50 -5.66
CA ILE A 170 -12.69 -2.66 -5.28
C ILE A 170 -13.21 -3.85 -6.09
N ASP A 171 -12.32 -4.48 -6.83
CA ASP A 171 -12.57 -5.69 -7.60
C ASP A 171 -11.85 -6.89 -6.98
N CYS A 172 -12.35 -8.07 -7.23
CA CYS A 172 -11.64 -9.32 -6.96
C CYS A 172 -11.60 -10.19 -8.22
N TYR A 173 -10.61 -11.06 -8.26
CA TYR A 173 -10.32 -11.96 -9.38
C TYR A 173 -10.08 -13.37 -8.84
N ASP A 174 -10.47 -14.38 -9.57
CA ASP A 174 -9.97 -15.72 -9.34
C ASP A 174 -8.47 -15.72 -9.66
N TYR A 175 -7.65 -16.25 -8.75
CA TYR A 175 -6.21 -16.22 -8.87
C TYR A 175 -5.62 -17.63 -8.73
N ASP A 176 -4.70 -17.99 -9.62
CA ASP A 176 -3.93 -19.21 -9.52
C ASP A 176 -2.53 -18.89 -8.95
N PRO A 177 -2.24 -19.24 -7.69
CA PRO A 177 -0.96 -18.93 -7.07
C PRO A 177 0.21 -19.72 -7.71
N VAL A 178 -0.04 -20.79 -8.44
CA VAL A 178 1.02 -21.56 -9.10
C VAL A 178 1.53 -20.83 -10.34
N THR A 179 0.60 -20.38 -11.19
CA THR A 179 0.93 -19.72 -12.46
C THR A 179 1.00 -18.19 -12.37
N GLY A 180 0.41 -17.58 -11.33
CA GLY A 180 0.27 -16.14 -11.22
C GLY A 180 -0.71 -15.56 -12.26
N THR A 181 -1.68 -16.35 -12.70
CA THR A 181 -2.72 -15.88 -13.61
C THR A 181 -3.99 -15.48 -12.84
N HIS A 182 -4.73 -14.53 -13.38
CA HIS A 182 -5.99 -14.06 -12.81
C HIS A 182 -7.08 -14.05 -13.87
N SER A 183 -8.33 -14.22 -13.42
CA SER A 183 -9.51 -14.27 -14.32
C SER A 183 -10.78 -13.85 -13.55
N ASN A 184 -11.93 -13.86 -14.24
CA ASN A 184 -13.24 -13.70 -13.62
C ASN A 184 -13.35 -12.46 -12.70
N ALA A 185 -13.05 -11.27 -13.24
CA ALA A 185 -13.15 -10.02 -12.52
C ALA A 185 -14.59 -9.79 -11.97
N ARG A 186 -14.70 -9.45 -10.71
CA ARG A 186 -15.97 -9.14 -10.03
C ARG A 186 -15.78 -7.90 -9.14
N THR A 187 -16.69 -6.95 -9.26
CA THR A 187 -16.73 -5.82 -8.32
C THR A 187 -17.38 -6.24 -7.01
N ILE A 188 -16.65 -6.12 -5.90
CA ILE A 188 -17.19 -6.43 -4.57
C ILE A 188 -17.67 -5.19 -3.83
N LYS A 189 -17.13 -4.00 -4.16
CA LYS A 189 -17.53 -2.75 -3.52
C LYS A 189 -17.34 -1.56 -4.46
N THR A 190 -18.31 -0.65 -4.42
CA THR A 190 -18.24 0.68 -5.04
C THR A 190 -18.50 1.76 -4.00
N PHE A 191 -17.85 2.90 -4.14
CA PHE A 191 -18.03 4.08 -3.30
C PHE A 191 -18.48 5.27 -4.13
N SER A 192 -19.07 6.28 -3.48
CA SER A 192 -19.54 7.49 -4.17
C SER A 192 -18.41 8.18 -4.93
N LEU A 193 -18.68 8.58 -6.16
CA LEU A 193 -17.82 9.44 -6.97
C LEU A 193 -18.02 10.94 -6.65
N ASP A 194 -19.13 11.28 -5.99
CA ASP A 194 -19.45 12.66 -5.64
C ASP A 194 -18.65 13.12 -4.43
N LYS A 195 -17.51 13.76 -4.70
CA LYS A 195 -16.63 14.31 -3.67
C LYS A 195 -17.22 15.51 -2.92
N SER A 196 -18.28 16.10 -3.43
CA SER A 196 -18.98 17.24 -2.81
C SER A 196 -20.04 16.81 -1.80
N ALA A 197 -20.44 15.55 -1.81
CA ALA A 197 -21.43 15.03 -0.89
C ALA A 197 -20.96 15.13 0.56
N ALA A 198 -21.85 15.53 1.45
CA ALA A 198 -21.53 15.72 2.88
C ALA A 198 -21.10 14.41 3.57
N ASP A 199 -21.52 13.27 3.04
CA ASP A 199 -21.19 11.92 3.49
C ASP A 199 -20.10 11.26 2.64
N TYR A 200 -19.34 12.02 1.85
CA TYR A 200 -18.25 11.49 1.05
C TYR A 200 -17.23 10.76 1.94
N GLY A 201 -17.18 9.46 1.76
CA GLY A 201 -16.37 8.56 2.61
C GLY A 201 -15.01 8.20 2.03
N GLY A 202 -14.54 8.92 0.99
CA GLY A 202 -13.24 8.68 0.37
C GLY A 202 -13.27 7.60 -0.71
N ARG A 203 -12.09 7.25 -1.17
CA ARG A 203 -11.84 6.28 -2.24
C ARG A 203 -10.78 5.27 -1.82
N PRO A 204 -10.86 4.01 -2.28
CA PRO A 204 -9.93 2.98 -1.85
C PRO A 204 -8.51 3.30 -2.30
N ASP A 205 -7.55 3.08 -1.39
CA ASP A 205 -6.12 3.24 -1.59
C ASP A 205 -5.40 1.94 -1.20
N GLY A 206 -4.29 1.96 -0.49
CA GLY A 206 -3.57 0.76 -0.08
C GLY A 206 -4.35 -0.12 0.90
N ALA A 207 -4.11 -1.42 0.86
CA ALA A 207 -4.88 -2.41 1.59
C ALA A 207 -4.02 -3.57 2.13
N THR A 208 -4.60 -4.36 3.04
CA THR A 208 -4.03 -5.60 3.57
C THR A 208 -5.14 -6.58 3.95
N ILE A 209 -4.79 -7.82 4.32
CA ILE A 209 -5.74 -8.88 4.73
C ILE A 209 -5.47 -9.26 6.19
N ASP A 210 -6.53 -9.50 6.96
CA ASP A 210 -6.42 -10.05 8.30
C ASP A 210 -6.46 -11.59 8.34
N SER A 211 -6.21 -12.15 9.52
CA SER A 211 -6.20 -13.60 9.75
C SER A 211 -7.57 -14.28 9.62
N GLU A 212 -8.66 -13.52 9.53
CA GLU A 212 -10.01 -14.01 9.25
C GLU A 212 -10.39 -13.87 7.77
N GLY A 213 -9.47 -13.36 6.93
CA GLY A 213 -9.65 -13.18 5.49
C GLY A 213 -10.39 -11.92 5.08
N ALA A 214 -10.62 -10.99 6.01
CA ALA A 214 -11.24 -9.71 5.68
C ALA A 214 -10.21 -8.73 5.09
N TYR A 215 -10.66 -7.96 4.10
CA TYR A 215 -9.87 -6.96 3.40
C TYR A 215 -9.94 -5.62 4.16
N TRP A 216 -8.78 -5.10 4.54
CA TRP A 216 -8.65 -3.79 5.17
C TRP A 216 -8.14 -2.77 4.16
N VAL A 217 -8.79 -1.63 4.05
CA VAL A 217 -8.44 -0.62 3.04
C VAL A 217 -8.45 0.78 3.64
N ALA A 218 -7.40 1.55 3.31
CA ALA A 218 -7.34 2.97 3.57
C ALA A 218 -8.27 3.73 2.61
N MET A 219 -9.07 4.65 3.15
CA MET A 219 -10.01 5.44 2.36
C MET A 219 -9.45 6.87 2.18
N PHE A 220 -8.68 7.06 1.12
CA PHE A 220 -8.08 8.37 0.79
C PHE A 220 -9.15 9.47 0.67
N GLU A 221 -8.91 10.63 1.27
CA GLU A 221 -9.88 11.75 1.45
C GLU A 221 -11.11 11.39 2.30
N GLY A 222 -11.21 10.17 2.81
CA GLY A 222 -12.35 9.70 3.63
C GLY A 222 -12.10 9.75 5.13
N GLY A 223 -10.85 9.93 5.58
CA GLY A 223 -10.52 9.98 7.00
C GLY A 223 -10.87 8.70 7.76
N ARG A 224 -10.78 7.54 7.11
CA ARG A 224 -11.17 6.26 7.72
C ARG A 224 -10.43 5.08 7.11
N VAL A 225 -10.43 3.99 7.85
CA VAL A 225 -10.08 2.63 7.39
C VAL A 225 -11.34 1.78 7.44
N LEU A 226 -11.56 0.96 6.43
CA LEU A 226 -12.64 -0.02 6.38
C LEU A 226 -12.08 -1.43 6.48
N ARG A 227 -12.75 -2.28 7.27
CA ARG A 227 -12.64 -3.74 7.23
C ARG A 227 -13.81 -4.29 6.44
N ILE A 228 -13.54 -5.00 5.36
CA ILE A 228 -14.56 -5.45 4.39
C ILE A 228 -14.48 -6.97 4.26
N SER A 229 -15.62 -7.64 4.28
CA SER A 229 -15.69 -9.09 4.01
C SER A 229 -15.32 -9.39 2.56
N PRO A 230 -14.92 -10.63 2.22
CA PRO A 230 -14.69 -11.02 0.83
C PRO A 230 -15.89 -10.80 -0.11
N SER A 231 -17.11 -10.69 0.45
CA SER A 231 -18.34 -10.39 -0.29
C SER A 231 -18.67 -8.89 -0.40
N GLY A 232 -17.83 -7.99 0.15
CA GLY A 232 -18.01 -6.54 0.06
C GLY A 232 -18.84 -5.90 1.18
N GLU A 233 -19.18 -6.64 2.24
CA GLU A 233 -19.86 -6.10 3.43
C GLU A 233 -18.85 -5.34 4.31
N ILE A 234 -19.20 -4.13 4.79
CA ILE A 234 -18.38 -3.39 5.75
C ILE A 234 -18.60 -4.01 7.14
N LEU A 235 -17.56 -4.68 7.65
CA LEU A 235 -17.57 -5.33 8.97
C LEU A 235 -17.18 -4.35 10.09
N ARG A 236 -16.31 -3.40 9.78
CA ARG A 236 -15.86 -2.36 10.72
C ARG A 236 -15.44 -1.11 9.98
N GLU A 237 -15.68 0.05 10.59
CA GLU A 237 -15.14 1.33 10.19
C GLU A 237 -14.33 1.92 11.35
N ILE A 238 -13.14 2.43 11.08
CA ILE A 238 -12.30 3.14 12.02
C ILE A 238 -12.12 4.57 11.51
N ALA A 239 -12.74 5.54 12.17
CA ALA A 239 -12.55 6.96 11.87
C ALA A 239 -11.15 7.41 12.31
N LEU A 240 -10.45 8.16 11.46
CA LEU A 240 -9.07 8.59 11.67
C LEU A 240 -8.97 10.08 12.03
N PRO A 241 -7.99 10.47 12.85
CA PRO A 241 -7.72 11.88 13.14
C PRO A 241 -6.92 12.59 12.03
N LEU A 242 -7.00 12.08 10.80
CA LEU A 242 -6.41 12.63 9.58
C LEU A 242 -7.34 12.30 8.40
N ARG A 243 -7.21 13.05 7.30
CA ARG A 243 -8.15 12.91 6.18
C ARG A 243 -7.71 11.94 5.08
N CYS A 244 -6.40 11.86 4.85
CA CYS A 244 -5.85 11.14 3.70
C CYS A 244 -4.98 9.95 4.14
N PRO A 245 -5.56 8.86 4.71
CA PRO A 245 -4.83 7.60 4.87
C PRO A 245 -4.51 7.03 3.49
N THR A 246 -3.37 6.34 3.37
CA THR A 246 -2.85 5.86 2.10
C THR A 246 -2.61 4.36 2.09
N SER A 247 -1.84 3.82 3.04
CA SER A 247 -1.50 2.39 3.07
C SER A 247 -1.58 1.81 4.47
N LEU A 248 -1.67 0.49 4.54
CA LEU A 248 -1.88 -0.27 5.77
C LEU A 248 -0.91 -1.45 5.88
N ALA A 249 -0.41 -1.69 7.09
CA ALA A 249 0.27 -2.94 7.43
C ALA A 249 -0.11 -3.40 8.83
N PHE A 250 -0.31 -4.70 9.00
CA PHE A 250 -0.33 -5.31 10.31
C PHE A 250 1.09 -5.58 10.79
N GLY A 251 1.36 -5.40 12.08
CA GLY A 251 2.65 -5.71 12.67
C GLY A 251 2.58 -5.79 14.19
N GLY A 252 3.78 -5.77 14.82
CA GLY A 252 3.92 -6.07 16.23
C GLY A 252 3.94 -7.57 16.51
N PRO A 253 4.31 -7.99 17.73
CA PRO A 253 4.60 -9.39 18.04
C PRO A 253 3.39 -10.34 17.93
N ASP A 254 2.19 -9.82 17.84
CA ASP A 254 0.94 -10.57 17.71
C ASP A 254 0.15 -10.18 16.46
N LEU A 255 0.74 -9.37 15.57
CA LEU A 255 0.13 -8.84 14.34
C LEU A 255 -1.21 -8.10 14.58
N ARG A 256 -1.44 -7.58 15.78
CA ARG A 256 -2.68 -6.84 16.14
C ARG A 256 -2.48 -5.33 16.17
N THR A 257 -1.32 -4.84 15.75
CA THR A 257 -1.07 -3.42 15.55
C THR A 257 -1.27 -3.09 14.08
N LEU A 258 -2.29 -2.29 13.76
CA LEU A 258 -2.48 -1.78 12.41
C LEU A 258 -1.73 -0.46 12.29
N TYR A 259 -0.73 -0.43 11.43
CA TYR A 259 0.01 0.76 11.03
C TYR A 259 -0.66 1.41 9.82
N ILE A 260 -0.69 2.75 9.82
CA ILE A 260 -1.43 3.54 8.84
C ILE A 260 -0.53 4.68 8.37
N THR A 261 -0.17 4.70 7.10
CA THR A 261 0.49 5.84 6.47
C THR A 261 -0.52 6.86 5.98
N SER A 262 -0.08 8.08 5.75
CA SER A 262 -0.96 9.14 5.27
C SER A 262 -0.23 10.20 4.44
N ALA A 263 -0.99 11.04 3.75
CA ALA A 263 -0.47 12.12 2.91
C ALA A 263 -0.83 13.50 3.45
N SER A 264 0.12 14.45 3.28
CA SER A 264 -0.07 15.89 3.51
C SER A 264 0.01 16.71 2.22
N HIS A 265 0.59 16.14 1.15
CA HIS A 265 0.79 16.81 -0.12
C HIS A 265 -0.53 17.22 -0.80
N GLY A 266 -0.57 18.43 -1.36
CA GLY A 266 -1.74 18.92 -2.08
C GLY A 266 -2.94 19.27 -1.17
N ARG A 267 -2.74 19.30 0.16
CA ARG A 267 -3.77 19.71 1.11
C ARG A 267 -3.67 21.20 1.42
N SER A 268 -4.81 21.86 1.60
CA SER A 268 -4.83 23.28 1.97
C SER A 268 -4.31 23.51 3.39
N ALA A 269 -3.81 24.69 3.67
CA ALA A 269 -3.37 25.06 5.03
C ALA A 269 -4.50 24.94 6.06
N GLU A 270 -5.75 25.23 5.66
CA GLU A 270 -6.93 25.06 6.50
C GLU A 270 -7.19 23.58 6.84
N GLU A 271 -7.08 22.68 5.83
CA GLU A 271 -7.22 21.24 6.05
C GLU A 271 -6.13 20.71 6.97
N LEU A 272 -4.86 21.11 6.75
CA LEU A 272 -3.74 20.69 7.60
C LEU A 272 -3.87 21.22 9.04
N ALA A 273 -4.41 22.42 9.23
CA ALA A 273 -4.70 22.95 10.56
C ALA A 273 -5.82 22.16 11.26
N ARG A 274 -6.84 21.72 10.50
CA ARG A 274 -7.93 20.89 11.02
C ARG A 274 -7.50 19.44 11.33
N TYR A 275 -6.55 18.93 10.54
CA TYR A 275 -6.03 17.56 10.65
C TYR A 275 -4.50 17.57 10.86
N PRO A 276 -4.02 17.95 12.05
CA PRO A 276 -2.58 18.17 12.29
C PRO A 276 -1.74 16.88 12.27
N LEU A 277 -2.38 15.72 12.17
CA LEU A 277 -1.71 14.42 12.01
C LEU A 277 -1.56 14.00 10.55
N SER A 278 -1.99 14.84 9.58
CA SER A 278 -1.81 14.54 8.14
C SER A 278 -0.33 14.36 7.79
N GLY A 279 -0.03 13.32 7.03
CA GLY A 279 1.32 12.91 6.65
C GLY A 279 2.05 12.07 7.71
N LYS A 280 1.58 12.00 8.93
CA LYS A 280 2.20 11.17 9.98
C LYS A 280 1.88 9.70 9.80
N VAL A 281 2.72 8.85 10.36
CA VAL A 281 2.47 7.42 10.46
C VAL A 281 1.83 7.14 11.82
N LEU A 282 0.64 6.56 11.78
CA LEU A 282 -0.13 6.22 12.97
C LEU A 282 -0.16 4.71 13.20
N SER A 283 -0.48 4.31 14.42
CA SER A 283 -0.86 2.94 14.75
C SER A 283 -2.10 2.90 15.64
N ILE A 284 -2.79 1.77 15.57
CA ILE A 284 -3.93 1.45 16.45
C ILE A 284 -3.93 -0.05 16.74
N ARG A 285 -4.32 -0.42 17.96
CA ARG A 285 -4.56 -1.82 18.31
C ARG A 285 -5.95 -2.25 17.83
N VAL A 286 -6.02 -3.41 17.19
CA VAL A 286 -7.26 -4.02 16.70
C VAL A 286 -7.46 -5.42 17.28
N ASP A 287 -8.72 -5.88 17.29
CA ASP A 287 -9.11 -7.14 17.94
C ASP A 287 -8.74 -8.38 17.12
N VAL A 288 -8.60 -8.23 15.79
CA VAL A 288 -8.21 -9.31 14.88
C VAL A 288 -6.73 -9.14 14.51
N ALA A 289 -6.00 -10.25 14.44
CA ALA A 289 -4.62 -10.22 13.97
C ALA A 289 -4.56 -10.06 12.45
N GLY A 290 -3.50 -9.46 11.93
CA GLY A 290 -3.15 -9.53 10.53
C GLY A 290 -2.69 -10.92 10.13
N ARG A 291 -2.42 -11.04 8.84
CA ARG A 291 -1.67 -12.15 8.26
C ARG A 291 -0.21 -11.73 8.12
N GLU A 292 0.72 -12.66 8.32
CA GLU A 292 2.11 -12.47 7.93
C GLU A 292 2.21 -12.24 6.42
N GLU A 293 2.87 -11.16 6.01
CA GLU A 293 3.03 -10.82 4.59
C GLU A 293 4.11 -11.70 3.96
N PRO A 294 3.88 -12.23 2.75
CA PRO A 294 4.90 -12.98 2.02
C PRO A 294 6.11 -12.09 1.69
N GLU A 295 7.31 -12.70 1.70
CA GLU A 295 8.51 -12.06 1.20
C GLU A 295 8.74 -12.38 -0.29
N TYR A 296 9.49 -11.52 -0.97
CA TYR A 296 9.91 -11.79 -2.34
C TYR A 296 10.80 -13.04 -2.40
N ALA A 297 10.49 -13.95 -3.33
CA ALA A 297 11.22 -15.19 -3.50
C ALA A 297 11.98 -15.22 -4.84
N HIS A 298 13.28 -15.44 -4.77
CA HIS A 298 14.14 -15.58 -5.97
C HIS A 298 13.98 -16.92 -6.73
N ARG A 299 12.98 -17.73 -6.38
CA ARG A 299 12.79 -19.11 -6.85
C ARG A 299 12.22 -19.23 -8.24
#